data_9171e78d55444ff1d4fbc7457403ecd8
#
_entry.id   9171e78d55444ff1d4fbc7457403ecd8
#
_cell.length_a   1.000
_cell.length_b   1.000
_cell.length_c   1.000
_cell.angle_alpha   90.00
_cell.angle_beta   90.00
_cell.angle_gamma   90.00
#
_symmetry.space_group_name_H-M   'P 1'
#
loop_
_entity.id
_entity.type
_entity.pdbx_description
1 polymer ?
#
loop_
_entity_poly.entity_id
_entity_poly.type
_entity_poly.pdbx_seq_one_letter_code
_entity_poly.pdbx_strand_id
1 'polypeptide(L)'
;MPGPSYDYCVIGGGIVGLATALSLRQRDGTARIVLLEKEAQFGLHQTGHNSGVIHAGIYYKPGSLKARLCREGAEATKDFCARKSIPFETCGKLLVATNDVEMERMAALEQRAHDNDIDYEPVSGARLREIEPSIAGLGALKIKATGIVDY
;
A
#
# COMPACT_ATOMS: atom_id res chain seq x y z
N MET A 1 45.82 2.26 -5.12
CA MET A 1 44.97 2.91 -4.11
C MET A 1 43.77 2.04 -3.88
N PRO A 2 43.33 1.76 -2.65
CA PRO A 2 42.09 1.03 -2.42
C PRO A 2 40.95 1.87 -3.01
N GLY A 3 40.02 1.21 -3.70
CA GLY A 3 38.82 1.85 -4.24
C GLY A 3 37.90 2.47 -3.17
N PRO A 4 36.87 3.19 -3.54
CA PRO A 4 35.93 3.76 -2.57
C PRO A 4 35.32 2.62 -1.74
N SER A 5 35.35 2.74 -0.42
CA SER A 5 34.69 1.80 0.49
C SER A 5 33.32 2.35 0.88
N TYR A 6 32.34 1.46 0.97
CA TYR A 6 30.95 1.77 1.36
C TYR A 6 30.57 0.98 2.61
N ASP A 7 29.73 1.58 3.44
CA ASP A 7 29.22 0.94 4.66
C ASP A 7 28.01 0.05 4.35
N TYR A 8 27.23 0.42 3.33
CA TYR A 8 26.07 -0.34 2.84
C TYR A 8 26.04 -0.39 1.32
N CYS A 9 25.61 -1.53 0.80
CA CYS A 9 25.29 -1.71 -0.61
C CYS A 9 23.82 -2.13 -0.77
N VAL A 10 23.01 -1.32 -1.44
CA VAL A 10 21.62 -1.62 -1.77
C VAL A 10 21.56 -2.06 -3.23
N ILE A 11 21.02 -3.25 -3.49
CA ILE A 11 20.90 -3.81 -4.83
C ILE A 11 19.45 -3.67 -5.29
N GLY A 12 19.24 -2.93 -6.38
CA GLY A 12 17.95 -2.61 -6.98
C GLY A 12 17.47 -1.19 -6.67
N GLY A 13 17.21 -0.42 -7.72
CA GLY A 13 16.75 0.98 -7.68
C GLY A 13 15.22 1.14 -7.81
N GLY A 14 14.44 0.15 -7.43
CA GLY A 14 13.00 0.28 -7.25
C GLY A 14 12.66 0.98 -5.92
N ILE A 15 11.34 1.21 -5.67
CA ILE A 15 10.85 1.94 -4.49
C ILE A 15 11.37 1.33 -3.17
N VAL A 16 11.46 0.01 -3.08
CA VAL A 16 11.94 -0.69 -1.86
C VAL A 16 13.42 -0.38 -1.62
N GLY A 17 14.26 -0.46 -2.66
CA GLY A 17 15.70 -0.16 -2.53
C GLY A 17 15.95 1.32 -2.21
N LEU A 18 15.24 2.21 -2.88
CA LEU A 18 15.33 3.66 -2.61
C LEU A 18 14.87 4.00 -1.18
N ALA A 19 13.75 3.45 -0.72
CA ALA A 19 13.26 3.65 0.64
C ALA A 19 14.23 3.05 1.69
N THR A 20 14.85 1.90 1.39
CA THR A 20 15.87 1.29 2.25
C THR A 20 17.10 2.20 2.36
N ALA A 21 17.62 2.68 1.23
CA ALA A 21 18.76 3.60 1.22
C ALA A 21 18.46 4.90 1.99
N LEU A 22 17.26 5.46 1.80
CA LEU A 22 16.80 6.64 2.54
C LEU A 22 16.74 6.37 4.05
N SER A 23 16.17 5.24 4.46
CA SER A 23 16.07 4.86 5.87
C SER A 23 17.44 4.66 6.52
N LEU A 24 18.37 4.01 5.82
CA LEU A 24 19.76 3.87 6.29
C LEU A 24 20.41 5.23 6.47
N ARG A 25 20.26 6.13 5.50
CA ARG A 25 20.82 7.49 5.56
C ARG A 25 20.23 8.34 6.68
N GLN A 26 18.94 8.13 7.00
CA GLN A 26 18.27 8.82 8.11
C GLN A 26 18.74 8.31 9.47
N ARG A 27 19.06 7.01 9.58
CA ARG A 27 19.60 6.40 10.82
C ARG A 27 21.04 6.76 11.09
N ASP A 28 21.84 6.80 10.03
CA ASP A 28 23.27 7.16 10.09
C ASP A 28 23.56 8.20 8.99
N GLY A 29 23.59 9.46 9.38
CA GLY A 29 23.87 10.58 8.49
C GLY A 29 25.31 10.58 7.94
N THR A 30 26.20 9.75 8.45
CA THR A 30 27.60 9.63 7.99
C THR A 30 27.82 8.42 7.08
N ALA A 31 26.89 7.46 7.06
CA ALA A 31 27.00 6.23 6.28
C ALA A 31 27.21 6.50 4.78
N ARG A 32 28.17 5.80 4.20
CA ARG A 32 28.41 5.80 2.76
C ARG A 32 27.62 4.68 2.13
N ILE A 33 26.61 5.02 1.37
CA ILE A 33 25.67 4.06 0.78
C ILE A 33 25.89 4.05 -0.72
N VAL A 34 26.10 2.87 -1.31
CA VAL A 34 26.02 2.66 -2.75
C VAL A 34 24.71 1.96 -3.08
N LEU A 35 24.02 2.44 -4.10
CA LEU A 35 22.86 1.80 -4.69
C LEU A 35 23.21 1.36 -6.11
N LEU A 36 23.03 0.07 -6.39
CA LEU A 36 23.30 -0.53 -7.68
C LEU A 36 21.99 -0.85 -8.39
N GLU A 37 21.85 -0.35 -9.60
CA GLU A 37 20.71 -0.64 -10.49
C GLU A 37 21.22 -1.16 -11.82
N LYS A 38 20.57 -2.19 -12.36
CA LYS A 38 20.95 -2.79 -13.65
C LYS A 38 20.51 -1.96 -14.86
N GLU A 39 19.47 -1.17 -14.68
CA GLU A 39 18.92 -0.31 -15.72
C GLU A 39 19.57 1.09 -15.69
N ALA A 40 19.40 1.85 -16.76
CA ALA A 40 19.91 3.21 -16.87
C ALA A 40 19.20 4.22 -15.96
N GLN A 41 18.03 3.87 -15.44
CA GLN A 41 17.18 4.72 -14.58
C GLN A 41 16.56 3.92 -13.45
N PHE A 42 16.18 4.61 -12.37
CA PHE A 42 15.46 4.01 -11.27
C PHE A 42 13.97 3.81 -11.61
N GLY A 43 13.34 2.83 -10.97
CA GLY A 43 11.88 2.66 -11.01
C GLY A 43 11.32 2.04 -12.29
N LEU A 44 12.12 1.63 -13.27
CA LEU A 44 11.67 1.16 -14.58
C LEU A 44 10.88 -0.16 -14.57
N HIS A 45 10.88 -0.89 -13.46
CA HIS A 45 10.17 -2.16 -13.31
C HIS A 45 8.85 -1.99 -12.54
N GLN A 46 8.61 -2.81 -11.51
CA GLN A 46 7.35 -2.83 -10.76
C GLN A 46 6.98 -1.48 -10.13
N THR A 47 7.94 -0.64 -9.82
CA THR A 47 7.68 0.70 -9.25
C THR A 47 6.91 1.59 -10.21
N GLY A 48 7.26 1.56 -11.50
CA GLY A 48 6.55 2.31 -12.55
C GLY A 48 5.39 1.54 -13.20
N HIS A 49 5.16 0.26 -12.82
CA HIS A 49 4.18 -0.64 -13.43
C HIS A 49 3.34 -1.35 -12.37
N ASN A 50 2.64 -0.58 -11.57
CA ASN A 50 1.76 -1.07 -10.51
C ASN A 50 0.44 -0.27 -10.50
N SER A 51 -0.48 -0.63 -9.61
CA SER A 51 -1.80 0.02 -9.51
C SER A 51 -1.80 1.35 -8.76
N GLY A 52 -0.69 1.77 -8.18
CA GLY A 52 -0.61 2.97 -7.34
C GLY A 52 -1.43 2.90 -6.05
N VAL A 53 -1.89 1.72 -5.64
CA VAL A 53 -2.79 1.57 -4.49
C VAL A 53 -2.00 1.52 -3.17
N ILE A 54 -2.33 2.42 -2.25
CA ILE A 54 -1.91 2.36 -0.84
C ILE A 54 -2.90 1.42 -0.12
N HIS A 55 -2.50 0.17 0.07
CA HIS A 55 -3.36 -0.88 0.61
C HIS A 55 -3.58 -0.76 2.12
N ALA A 56 -4.83 -0.97 2.59
CA ALA A 56 -5.18 -1.02 4.01
C ALA A 56 -4.88 -2.38 4.69
N GLY A 57 -4.61 -3.45 3.93
CA GLY A 57 -4.21 -4.75 4.49
C GLY A 57 -5.35 -5.71 4.86
N ILE A 58 -6.57 -5.50 4.40
CA ILE A 58 -7.77 -6.28 4.74
C ILE A 58 -7.64 -7.81 4.53
N TYR A 59 -6.80 -8.22 3.58
CA TYR A 59 -6.62 -9.65 3.26
C TYR A 59 -5.63 -10.37 4.17
N TYR A 60 -4.89 -9.65 5.01
CA TYR A 60 -3.84 -10.25 5.82
C TYR A 60 -4.38 -10.83 7.12
N LYS A 61 -3.77 -11.95 7.55
CA LYS A 61 -4.13 -12.59 8.82
C LYS A 61 -3.89 -11.61 9.98
N PRO A 62 -4.88 -11.40 10.85
CA PRO A 62 -4.73 -10.56 12.04
C PRO A 62 -3.52 -10.98 12.90
N GLY A 63 -2.80 -10.01 13.44
CA GLY A 63 -1.59 -10.22 14.24
C GLY A 63 -0.34 -10.63 13.44
N SER A 64 -0.45 -10.84 12.12
CA SER A 64 0.72 -11.17 11.30
C SER A 64 1.62 -9.93 11.07
N LEU A 65 2.91 -10.20 10.86
CA LEU A 65 3.87 -9.17 10.46
C LEU A 65 3.41 -8.42 9.20
N LYS A 66 2.77 -9.14 8.26
CA LYS A 66 2.25 -8.58 7.01
C LYS A 66 1.12 -7.57 7.25
N ALA A 67 0.17 -7.88 8.15
CA ALA A 67 -0.91 -6.97 8.53
C ALA A 67 -0.36 -5.71 9.20
N ARG A 68 0.56 -5.88 10.16
CA ARG A 68 1.20 -4.77 10.87
C ARG A 68 1.98 -3.86 9.91
N LEU A 69 2.91 -4.43 9.13
CA LEU A 69 3.74 -3.64 8.21
C LEU A 69 2.94 -2.99 7.08
N CYS A 70 1.83 -3.59 6.65
CA CYS A 70 0.96 -2.96 5.66
C CYS A 70 0.30 -1.70 6.22
N ARG A 71 -0.22 -1.74 7.45
CA ARG A 71 -0.84 -0.59 8.11
C ARG A 71 0.20 0.50 8.38
N GLU A 72 1.31 0.16 9.05
CA GLU A 72 2.40 1.10 9.32
C GLU A 72 2.95 1.72 8.03
N GLY A 73 3.11 0.91 6.97
CA GLY A 73 3.59 1.36 5.67
C GLY A 73 2.60 2.26 4.93
N ALA A 74 1.30 2.01 5.06
CA ALA A 74 0.27 2.88 4.47
C ALA A 74 0.31 4.29 5.08
N GLU A 75 0.37 4.40 6.40
CA GLU A 75 0.49 5.69 7.10
C GLU A 75 1.83 6.37 6.77
N ALA A 76 2.94 5.65 6.84
CA ALA A 76 4.26 6.19 6.51
C ALA A 76 4.35 6.69 5.05
N THR A 77 3.66 6.03 4.11
CA THR A 77 3.59 6.47 2.71
C THR A 77 2.82 7.78 2.59
N LYS A 78 1.65 7.88 3.20
CA LYS A 78 0.84 9.12 3.19
C LYS A 78 1.60 10.29 3.82
N ASP A 79 2.23 10.06 4.98
CA ASP A 79 3.05 11.06 5.66
C ASP A 79 4.24 11.50 4.81
N PHE A 80 4.90 10.56 4.13
CA PHE A 80 5.99 10.86 3.22
C PHE A 80 5.51 11.72 2.05
N CYS A 81 4.41 11.35 1.42
CA CYS A 81 3.80 12.09 0.32
C CYS A 81 3.43 13.51 0.75
N ALA A 82 2.79 13.67 1.92
CA ALA A 82 2.43 14.97 2.46
C ALA A 82 3.67 15.86 2.70
N ARG A 83 4.73 15.32 3.34
CA ARG A 83 5.97 16.06 3.60
C ARG A 83 6.74 16.41 2.33
N LYS A 84 6.58 15.64 1.26
CA LYS A 84 7.29 15.84 -0.02
C LYS A 84 6.43 16.52 -1.07
N SER A 85 5.20 16.92 -0.73
CA SER A 85 4.23 17.50 -1.68
C SER A 85 3.97 16.59 -2.89
N ILE A 86 3.98 15.27 -2.66
CA ILE A 86 3.59 14.27 -3.65
C ILE A 86 2.08 14.11 -3.59
N PRO A 87 1.34 14.27 -4.68
CA PRO A 87 -0.10 14.10 -4.70
C PRO A 87 -0.48 12.67 -4.33
N PHE A 88 -1.43 12.51 -3.42
CA PHE A 88 -2.07 11.25 -3.09
C PHE A 88 -3.52 11.51 -2.67
N GLU A 89 -4.35 10.51 -2.77
CA GLU A 89 -5.75 10.60 -2.36
C GLU A 89 -6.15 9.38 -1.54
N THR A 90 -6.82 9.60 -0.40
CA THR A 90 -7.44 8.53 0.38
C THR A 90 -8.90 8.35 -0.09
N CYS A 91 -9.08 7.85 -1.30
CA CYS A 91 -10.38 7.68 -1.96
C CYS A 91 -11.19 6.50 -1.43
N GLY A 92 -10.58 5.60 -0.67
CA GLY A 92 -11.18 4.34 -0.26
C GLY A 92 -11.19 3.29 -1.37
N LYS A 93 -11.82 2.15 -1.06
CA LYS A 93 -12.00 1.04 -2.00
C LYS A 93 -13.30 0.31 -1.70
N LEU A 94 -14.05 -0.05 -2.73
CA LEU A 94 -15.18 -0.95 -2.64
C LEU A 94 -14.74 -2.39 -2.94
N LEU A 95 -15.07 -3.31 -2.04
CA LEU A 95 -15.02 -4.75 -2.28
C LEU A 95 -16.47 -5.20 -2.50
N VAL A 96 -16.79 -5.56 -3.74
CA VAL A 96 -18.17 -5.85 -4.15
C VAL A 96 -18.40 -7.35 -4.21
N ALA A 97 -19.52 -7.82 -3.65
CA ALA A 97 -20.00 -9.18 -3.81
C ALA A 97 -21.15 -9.20 -4.84
N THR A 98 -21.05 -10.07 -5.83
CA THR A 98 -21.98 -10.19 -6.94
C THR A 98 -22.91 -11.40 -6.81
N ASN A 99 -22.61 -12.33 -5.90
CA ASN A 99 -23.36 -13.54 -5.64
C ASN A 99 -23.29 -13.94 -4.16
N ASP A 100 -24.08 -14.95 -3.76
CA ASP A 100 -24.21 -15.38 -2.37
C ASP A 100 -22.89 -15.92 -1.80
N VAL A 101 -22.10 -16.65 -2.59
CA VAL A 101 -20.79 -17.17 -2.16
C VAL A 101 -19.82 -16.04 -1.86
N GLU A 102 -19.87 -14.97 -2.63
CA GLU A 102 -19.04 -13.78 -2.38
C GLU A 102 -19.56 -13.00 -1.16
N MET A 103 -20.86 -12.98 -0.89
CA MET A 103 -21.42 -12.41 0.33
C MET A 103 -20.93 -13.16 1.59
N GLU A 104 -20.90 -14.49 1.58
CA GLU A 104 -20.34 -15.28 2.67
C GLU A 104 -18.85 -14.98 2.89
N ARG A 105 -18.06 -14.90 1.79
CA ARG A 105 -16.64 -14.54 1.86
C ARG A 105 -16.41 -13.10 2.35
N MET A 106 -17.32 -12.20 1.99
CA MET A 106 -17.29 -10.81 2.44
C MET A 106 -17.50 -10.71 3.95
N ALA A 107 -18.40 -11.49 4.54
CA ALA A 107 -18.58 -11.54 6.00
C ALA A 107 -17.28 -11.94 6.72
N ALA A 108 -16.53 -12.90 6.17
CA ALA A 108 -15.21 -13.27 6.71
C ALA A 108 -14.15 -12.16 6.55
N LEU A 109 -14.24 -11.36 5.48
CA LEU A 109 -13.36 -10.20 5.29
C LEU A 109 -13.75 -9.05 6.23
N GLU A 110 -15.03 -8.85 6.48
CA GLU A 110 -15.52 -7.87 7.45
C GLU A 110 -15.00 -8.17 8.86
N GLN A 111 -15.10 -9.43 9.31
CA GLN A 111 -14.52 -9.84 10.59
C GLN A 111 -13.01 -9.60 10.62
N ARG A 112 -12.31 -9.88 9.53
CA ARG A 112 -10.87 -9.65 9.43
C ARG A 112 -10.51 -8.16 9.43
N ALA A 113 -11.33 -7.31 8.81
CA ALA A 113 -11.16 -5.86 8.88
C ALA A 113 -11.29 -5.36 10.31
N HIS A 114 -12.30 -5.83 11.05
CA HIS A 114 -12.49 -5.55 12.47
C HIS A 114 -11.28 -5.99 13.30
N ASP A 115 -10.81 -7.24 13.12
CA ASP A 115 -9.69 -7.80 13.88
C ASP A 115 -8.35 -7.13 13.57
N ASN A 116 -8.22 -6.48 12.41
CA ASN A 116 -7.06 -5.71 12.00
C ASN A 116 -7.19 -4.21 12.29
N ASP A 117 -8.27 -3.76 12.95
CA ASP A 117 -8.53 -2.35 13.25
C ASP A 117 -8.53 -1.47 11.97
N ILE A 118 -9.15 -1.98 10.90
CA ILE A 118 -9.28 -1.28 9.62
C ILE A 118 -10.65 -0.58 9.59
N ASP A 119 -10.67 0.72 9.31
CA ASP A 119 -11.92 1.47 9.14
C ASP A 119 -12.66 1.04 7.86
N TYR A 120 -13.85 0.49 8.04
CA TYR A 120 -14.70 0.00 6.96
C TYR A 120 -16.18 0.36 7.20
N GLU A 121 -16.96 0.28 6.13
CA GLU A 121 -18.40 0.51 6.12
C GLU A 121 -19.08 -0.58 5.27
N PRO A 122 -20.01 -1.38 5.84
CA PRO A 122 -20.85 -2.26 5.06
C PRO A 122 -21.82 -1.45 4.18
N VAL A 123 -21.92 -1.85 2.92
CA VAL A 123 -22.74 -1.17 1.92
C VAL A 123 -23.74 -2.14 1.33
N SER A 124 -25.04 -1.87 1.46
CA SER A 124 -26.09 -2.68 0.84
C SER A 124 -26.07 -2.55 -0.69
N GLY A 125 -26.65 -3.51 -1.42
CA GLY A 125 -26.75 -3.44 -2.87
C GLY A 125 -27.57 -2.23 -3.36
N ALA A 126 -28.56 -1.76 -2.59
CA ALA A 126 -29.28 -0.52 -2.88
C ALA A 126 -28.35 0.69 -2.78
N ARG A 127 -27.62 0.79 -1.67
CA ARG A 127 -26.67 1.90 -1.45
C ARG A 127 -25.48 1.86 -2.42
N LEU A 128 -25.04 0.66 -2.81
CA LEU A 128 -23.98 0.51 -3.81
C LEU A 128 -24.37 1.16 -5.14
N ARG A 129 -25.61 0.97 -5.61
CA ARG A 129 -26.11 1.58 -6.83
C ARG A 129 -26.23 3.11 -6.77
N GLU A 130 -26.39 3.68 -5.57
CA GLU A 130 -26.42 5.13 -5.39
C GLU A 130 -25.03 5.75 -5.48
N ILE A 131 -24.01 5.11 -4.88
CA ILE A 131 -22.64 5.63 -4.84
C ILE A 131 -21.84 5.27 -6.10
N GLU A 132 -22.14 4.12 -6.72
CA GLU A 132 -21.49 3.64 -7.95
C GLU A 132 -22.52 3.04 -8.91
N PRO A 133 -23.26 3.87 -9.67
CA PRO A 133 -24.36 3.41 -10.52
C PRO A 133 -23.95 2.39 -11.58
N SER A 134 -22.68 2.37 -11.98
CA SER A 134 -22.15 1.46 -13.00
C SER A 134 -21.76 0.07 -12.44
N ILE A 135 -21.84 -0.13 -11.11
CA ILE A 135 -21.49 -1.38 -10.46
C ILE A 135 -22.76 -2.15 -10.06
N ALA A 136 -22.86 -3.40 -10.48
CA ALA A 136 -23.87 -4.33 -10.01
C ALA A 136 -23.31 -5.25 -8.92
N GLY A 137 -24.03 -5.35 -7.79
CA GLY A 137 -23.65 -6.23 -6.68
C GLY A 137 -24.77 -6.39 -5.67
N LEU A 138 -24.69 -7.46 -4.86
CA LEU A 138 -25.59 -7.72 -3.74
C LEU A 138 -25.25 -6.88 -2.52
N GLY A 139 -23.97 -6.52 -2.37
CA GLY A 139 -23.45 -5.69 -1.31
C GLY A 139 -21.96 -5.40 -1.52
N ALA A 140 -21.39 -4.56 -0.64
CA ALA A 140 -19.98 -4.22 -0.67
C ALA A 140 -19.44 -3.92 0.74
N LEU A 141 -18.11 -3.98 0.89
CA LEU A 141 -17.39 -3.34 1.98
C LEU A 141 -16.62 -2.15 1.42
N LYS A 142 -16.87 -0.96 1.95
CA LYS A 142 -16.09 0.23 1.67
C LYS A 142 -14.94 0.33 2.67
N ILE A 143 -13.71 0.17 2.19
CA ILE A 143 -12.49 0.26 3.00
C ILE A 143 -11.95 1.69 2.88
N LYS A 144 -12.17 2.49 3.92
CA LYS A 144 -11.90 3.93 3.90
C LYS A 144 -10.40 4.27 3.88
N ALA A 145 -9.57 3.44 4.53
CA ALA A 145 -8.14 3.69 4.67
C ALA A 145 -7.32 3.51 3.37
N THR A 146 -7.91 2.89 2.34
CA THR A 146 -7.24 2.68 1.04
C THR A 146 -7.05 4.00 0.31
N GLY A 147 -5.89 4.19 -0.31
CA GLY A 147 -5.62 5.37 -1.12
C GLY A 147 -4.93 5.02 -2.43
N ILE A 148 -4.65 6.06 -3.22
CA ILE A 148 -3.89 6.00 -4.46
C ILE A 148 -2.78 7.04 -4.44
N VAL A 149 -1.66 6.71 -5.09
CA VAL A 149 -0.51 7.60 -5.29
C VAL A 149 0.12 7.26 -6.65
N ASP A 150 0.70 8.25 -7.31
CA ASP A 150 1.54 8.06 -8.48
C ASP A 150 2.99 7.97 -8.02
N TYR A 151 3.66 6.82 -8.30
CA TYR A 151 5.02 6.52 -7.84
C TYR A 151 6.08 7.05 -8.81
#